data_82dfb1c640ebc39df91149f180c54c2f
#
_entry.id   82dfb1c640ebc39df91149f180c54c2f
#
_cell.length_a   1.000
_cell.length_b   1.000
_cell.length_c   1.000
_cell.angle_alpha   90.00
_cell.angle_beta   90.00
_cell.angle_gamma   90.00
#
_symmetry.space_group_name_H-M   'P 1'
#
loop_
_entity.id
_entity.type
_entity.pdbx_description
1 polymer ?
#
loop_
_entity_poly.entity_id
_entity_poly.type
_entity_poly.pdbx_seq_one_letter_code
_entity_poly.pdbx_strand_id
1 'polypeptide(L)'
;MMRRIATAAVAVLAASLAGTAAVPAVAKAATPGNIQETVVQSGLNAPRHLVLTRAGLVVTEAGTGGPAGPSNCATGPSTEGAGTTQYCTGQTGEIFALSARGRVIPVLTGLPSVIEENIQEVTGPSATAYGHGQEAVTIDDFLVTKDGGNSLLPQPFASAFGTLRLLSGGKTRVVNLAAFAAAHPQSASSLGDIPGEAPYDSDPYDVVAYRGGWAVADAGANDVLYVSDTGQVSMLARFPAVAEQLPAGVLGNPTPITVEAQAVPTSVAVGPDGALYVGLLRGLPSDPGTSYVYRVVPGHDPVIWARGLTSVTAIAFDRQGRLLATEFNTGGLLAPPTTPGALVRVSNHGQTVTTLPVPGLYQPTGLAVSRNGTVYVSNYGDSTSASSDPGEIVKITGLP
;
A
#
# COMPACT_ATOMS: atom_id res chain seq x y z
N MET A 1 4.52 -1.89 6.63
CA MET A 1 4.99 -1.03 5.53
C MET A 1 4.64 0.44 5.72
N MET A 2 3.38 0.79 5.88
CA MET A 2 2.99 2.21 5.96
C MET A 2 3.65 2.97 7.11
N ARG A 3 3.96 2.27 8.21
CA ARG A 3 4.70 2.85 9.33
C ARG A 3 6.21 2.94 9.10
N ARG A 4 6.81 2.13 8.21
CA ARG A 4 8.25 2.23 7.86
C ARG A 4 8.62 3.60 7.30
N ILE A 5 7.71 4.21 6.59
CA ILE A 5 7.89 5.55 6.02
C ILE A 5 7.79 6.62 7.11
N ALA A 6 7.23 6.27 8.28
CA ALA A 6 7.15 7.11 9.47
C ALA A 6 8.32 6.94 10.46
N THR A 7 9.33 6.17 10.11
CA THR A 7 10.37 5.57 10.98
C THR A 7 11.24 6.52 11.81
N ALA A 8 10.94 7.77 11.88
CA ALA A 8 11.77 8.70 12.66
C ALA A 8 11.00 9.58 13.63
N ALA A 9 9.76 9.30 13.93
CA ALA A 9 8.93 10.29 14.59
C ALA A 9 8.02 9.76 15.69
N VAL A 10 8.53 9.10 16.72
CA VAL A 10 7.75 8.94 17.95
C VAL A 10 8.58 9.27 19.18
N ALA A 11 8.71 10.56 19.44
CA ALA A 11 8.76 11.17 20.77
C ALA A 11 8.37 12.63 20.62
N VAL A 12 7.13 12.95 20.35
CA VAL A 12 6.66 14.33 20.38
C VAL A 12 5.63 14.51 21.49
N LEU A 13 6.08 15.15 22.55
CA LEU A 13 5.22 15.86 23.50
C LEU A 13 4.32 16.84 22.73
N ALA A 14 3.02 16.77 23.00
CA ALA A 14 2.06 17.73 22.50
C ALA A 14 2.43 19.16 22.94
N ALA A 15 2.85 19.98 22.00
CA ALA A 15 2.91 21.43 22.15
C ALA A 15 2.11 22.05 21.00
N SER A 16 0.94 22.58 21.36
CA SER A 16 0.08 23.36 20.49
C SER A 16 0.77 24.66 20.06
N LEU A 17 1.08 24.79 18.75
CA LEU A 17 1.40 26.09 18.17
C LEU A 17 0.44 26.32 16.98
N ALA A 18 -0.45 27.29 17.19
CA ALA A 18 -1.30 27.81 16.12
C ALA A 18 -0.47 28.65 15.14
N GLY A 19 -0.14 28.07 14.01
CA GLY A 19 0.40 28.77 12.85
C GLY A 19 -0.62 28.73 11.71
N THR A 20 -1.13 29.87 11.28
CA THR A 20 -2.05 30.00 10.15
C THR A 20 -1.29 29.83 8.84
N ALA A 21 -1.20 28.60 8.35
CA ALA A 21 -0.84 28.32 6.96
C ALA A 21 -2.12 28.41 6.10
N ALA A 22 -2.02 29.04 4.94
CA ALA A 22 -3.13 29.13 4.00
C ALA A 22 -3.54 27.73 3.53
N VAL A 23 -4.73 27.29 3.97
CA VAL A 23 -5.36 26.04 3.58
C VAL A 23 -5.71 26.12 2.09
N PRO A 24 -5.25 25.18 1.23
CA PRO A 24 -5.78 25.08 -0.12
C PRO A 24 -7.29 24.82 -0.05
N ALA A 25 -8.04 25.32 -1.02
CA ALA A 25 -9.49 25.31 -1.03
C ALA A 25 -10.05 23.93 -0.71
N VAL A 26 -10.73 23.82 0.42
CA VAL A 26 -11.43 22.61 0.86
C VAL A 26 -12.39 22.16 -0.24
N ALA A 27 -12.17 20.96 -0.76
CA ALA A 27 -13.07 20.34 -1.70
C ALA A 27 -14.46 20.26 -1.06
N LYS A 28 -15.49 20.68 -1.83
CA LYS A 28 -16.89 20.70 -1.39
C LYS A 28 -17.30 19.27 -1.02
N ALA A 29 -17.69 19.05 0.24
CA ALA A 29 -18.22 17.77 0.67
C ALA A 29 -19.44 17.40 -0.20
N ALA A 30 -19.52 16.14 -0.64
CA ALA A 30 -20.70 15.64 -1.36
C ALA A 30 -21.92 15.70 -0.44
N THR A 31 -23.08 16.03 -1.01
CA THR A 31 -24.33 15.98 -0.24
C THR A 31 -24.58 14.53 0.21
N PRO A 32 -24.91 14.27 1.48
CA PRO A 32 -25.19 12.92 1.94
C PRO A 32 -26.36 12.33 1.14
N GLY A 33 -26.06 11.31 0.31
CA GLY A 33 -27.07 10.40 -0.20
C GLY A 33 -27.45 9.39 0.91
N ASN A 34 -28.26 8.39 0.59
CA ASN A 34 -28.52 7.26 1.49
C ASN A 34 -27.29 6.34 1.56
N ILE A 35 -26.13 6.87 1.97
CA ILE A 35 -24.89 6.08 2.13
C ILE A 35 -25.12 5.13 3.29
N GLN A 36 -24.84 3.87 3.03
CA GLN A 36 -24.87 2.81 4.04
C GLN A 36 -23.51 2.13 4.09
N GLU A 37 -22.95 2.05 5.28
CA GLU A 37 -21.74 1.32 5.60
C GLU A 37 -22.13 0.05 6.35
N THR A 38 -21.55 -1.07 5.99
CA THR A 38 -21.81 -2.36 6.63
C THR A 38 -20.51 -3.14 6.69
N VAL A 39 -20.08 -3.54 7.88
CA VAL A 39 -18.99 -4.51 8.04
C VAL A 39 -19.50 -5.87 7.56
N VAL A 40 -18.86 -6.43 6.54
CA VAL A 40 -19.23 -7.72 5.95
C VAL A 40 -18.30 -8.85 6.37
N GLN A 41 -17.14 -8.51 6.89
CA GLN A 41 -16.18 -9.43 7.51
C GLN A 41 -15.32 -8.65 8.50
N SER A 42 -14.96 -9.27 9.64
CA SER A 42 -14.09 -8.70 10.66
C SER A 42 -13.17 -9.76 11.25
N GLY A 43 -12.25 -9.37 12.11
CA GLY A 43 -11.28 -10.26 12.72
C GLY A 43 -10.16 -10.67 11.75
N LEU A 44 -9.85 -9.82 10.80
CA LEU A 44 -8.87 -10.06 9.76
C LEU A 44 -7.44 -9.67 10.22
N ASN A 45 -6.45 -10.26 9.55
CA ASN A 45 -5.03 -10.09 9.87
C ASN A 45 -4.34 -9.26 8.79
N ALA A 46 -4.31 -7.95 9.00
CA ALA A 46 -3.74 -6.99 8.05
C ALA A 46 -4.29 -7.18 6.61
N PRO A 47 -5.61 -6.95 6.39
CA PRO A 47 -6.21 -7.07 5.06
C PRO A 47 -5.70 -5.96 4.15
N ARG A 48 -4.98 -6.32 3.08
CA ARG A 48 -4.24 -5.39 2.23
C ARG A 48 -4.99 -5.01 0.95
N HIS A 49 -5.50 -6.00 0.23
CA HIS A 49 -6.00 -5.79 -1.12
C HIS A 49 -7.32 -6.50 -1.38
N LEU A 50 -8.13 -5.94 -2.27
CA LEU A 50 -9.45 -6.43 -2.63
C LEU A 50 -9.60 -6.58 -4.15
N VAL A 51 -10.07 -7.73 -4.60
CA VAL A 51 -10.42 -7.96 -6.01
C VAL A 51 -11.82 -8.54 -6.13
N LEU A 52 -12.66 -7.94 -6.99
CA LEU A 52 -13.94 -8.50 -7.34
C LEU A 52 -13.81 -9.50 -8.48
N THR A 53 -14.23 -10.74 -8.21
CA THR A 53 -14.26 -11.84 -9.18
C THR A 53 -15.70 -12.33 -9.39
N ARG A 54 -15.87 -13.29 -10.30
CA ARG A 54 -17.17 -13.98 -10.47
C ARG A 54 -17.54 -14.82 -9.25
N ALA A 55 -16.56 -15.27 -8.48
CA ALA A 55 -16.75 -16.09 -7.27
C ALA A 55 -17.12 -15.26 -6.04
N GLY A 56 -16.88 -13.96 -6.06
CA GLY A 56 -17.09 -13.04 -4.95
C GLY A 56 -15.98 -12.03 -4.81
N LEU A 57 -15.91 -11.40 -3.65
CA LEU A 57 -14.82 -10.51 -3.25
C LEU A 57 -13.64 -11.35 -2.77
N VAL A 58 -12.49 -11.20 -3.40
CA VAL A 58 -11.24 -11.82 -2.94
C VAL A 58 -10.49 -10.83 -2.07
N VAL A 59 -10.01 -11.30 -0.94
CA VAL A 59 -9.29 -10.54 0.08
C VAL A 59 -7.89 -11.14 0.23
N THR A 60 -6.88 -10.29 0.26
CA THR A 60 -5.49 -10.65 0.56
C THR A 60 -5.17 -10.20 1.97
N GLU A 61 -4.69 -11.11 2.82
CA GLU A 61 -4.22 -10.84 4.19
C GLU A 61 -2.72 -11.07 4.31
N ALA A 62 -2.02 -10.12 4.91
CA ALA A 62 -0.59 -10.27 5.19
C ALA A 62 -0.30 -11.34 6.25
N GLY A 63 -1.27 -11.65 7.11
CA GLY A 63 -1.16 -12.68 8.14
C GLY A 63 -0.78 -12.13 9.51
N THR A 64 -0.10 -12.94 10.32
CA THR A 64 0.29 -12.63 11.72
C THR A 64 1.78 -12.86 12.00
N GLY A 65 2.61 -13.05 10.97
CA GLY A 65 3.98 -13.52 11.16
C GLY A 65 4.04 -14.93 11.71
N GLY A 66 4.99 -15.22 12.56
CA GLY A 66 5.17 -16.51 13.21
C GLY A 66 5.24 -16.39 14.74
N PRO A 67 5.18 -17.53 15.44
CA PRO A 67 5.31 -17.52 16.89
C PRO A 67 6.72 -17.08 17.31
N ALA A 68 6.80 -16.33 18.39
CA ALA A 68 8.07 -15.92 18.97
C ALA A 68 8.94 -17.15 19.32
N GLY A 69 10.23 -17.08 19.01
CA GLY A 69 11.19 -18.15 19.33
C GLY A 69 12.40 -18.17 18.42
N PRO A 70 13.52 -18.77 18.88
CA PRO A 70 14.81 -18.69 18.20
C PRO A 70 14.86 -19.37 16.82
N SER A 71 13.91 -20.28 16.54
CA SER A 71 13.82 -20.95 15.24
C SER A 71 13.12 -20.13 14.16
N ASN A 72 12.29 -19.16 14.57
CA ASN A 72 11.43 -18.42 13.67
C ASN A 72 11.75 -16.92 13.63
N CYS A 73 12.49 -16.42 14.63
CA CYS A 73 12.75 -15.01 14.78
C CYS A 73 14.23 -14.68 14.54
N ALA A 74 14.46 -13.55 13.92
CA ALA A 74 15.75 -12.89 13.79
C ALA A 74 15.71 -11.53 14.50
N THR A 75 16.86 -11.11 15.06
CA THR A 75 16.98 -9.77 15.66
C THR A 75 17.62 -8.83 14.66
N GLY A 76 17.00 -7.69 14.43
CA GLY A 76 17.46 -6.65 13.53
C GLY A 76 17.16 -5.25 14.00
N PRO A 77 17.54 -4.23 13.24
CA PRO A 77 17.17 -2.86 13.54
C PRO A 77 15.64 -2.71 13.48
N SER A 78 15.08 -1.91 14.37
CA SER A 78 13.65 -1.57 14.26
C SER A 78 13.43 -0.68 13.03
N THR A 79 12.32 -0.90 12.34
CA THR A 79 11.88 -0.02 11.25
C THR A 79 11.26 1.27 11.79
N GLU A 80 10.91 1.33 13.07
CA GLU A 80 10.45 2.54 13.75
C GLU A 80 11.34 2.89 14.95
N GLY A 81 12.14 3.93 14.81
CA GLY A 81 12.96 4.46 15.91
C GLY A 81 14.32 3.81 16.09
N ALA A 82 15.00 4.18 17.17
CA ALA A 82 16.31 3.63 17.50
C ALA A 82 16.17 2.31 18.26
N GLY A 83 17.05 1.34 17.96
CA GLY A 83 17.11 0.07 18.67
C GLY A 83 16.95 -1.14 17.77
N THR A 84 16.79 -2.27 18.42
CA THR A 84 16.60 -3.57 17.75
C THR A 84 15.27 -4.19 18.16
N THR A 85 14.71 -5.00 17.27
CA THR A 85 13.48 -5.74 17.47
C THR A 85 13.62 -7.17 16.99
N GLN A 86 12.62 -8.00 17.22
CA GLN A 86 12.52 -9.32 16.63
C GLN A 86 11.59 -9.32 15.44
N TYR A 87 12.00 -10.03 14.39
CA TYR A 87 11.23 -10.31 13.18
C TYR A 87 10.90 -11.78 13.15
N CYS A 88 9.64 -12.12 13.42
CA CYS A 88 9.22 -13.50 13.57
C CYS A 88 8.43 -13.98 12.35
N THR A 89 9.01 -14.95 11.63
CA THR A 89 8.49 -15.46 10.36
C THR A 89 7.54 -16.63 10.53
N GLY A 90 6.51 -16.69 9.69
CA GLY A 90 5.54 -17.77 9.63
C GLY A 90 4.95 -17.94 8.23
N GLN A 91 4.01 -18.88 8.10
CA GLN A 91 3.24 -19.13 6.89
C GLN A 91 1.76 -18.83 7.16
N THR A 92 1.49 -17.63 7.63
CA THR A 92 0.15 -17.19 8.08
C THR A 92 -0.54 -16.24 7.10
N GLY A 93 0.17 -15.80 6.05
CA GLY A 93 -0.44 -15.03 4.97
C GLY A 93 -1.44 -15.87 4.18
N GLU A 94 -2.56 -15.26 3.75
CA GLU A 94 -3.59 -15.98 3.02
C GLU A 94 -4.37 -15.11 2.04
N ILE A 95 -5.02 -15.78 1.10
CA ILE A 95 -6.01 -15.20 0.19
C ILE A 95 -7.28 -16.01 0.34
N PHE A 96 -8.40 -15.35 0.52
CA PHE A 96 -9.71 -15.99 0.58
C PHE A 96 -10.73 -15.24 -0.25
N ALA A 97 -11.79 -15.92 -0.66
CA ALA A 97 -12.96 -15.33 -1.30
C ALA A 97 -14.10 -15.19 -0.29
N LEU A 98 -14.72 -14.02 -0.26
CA LEU A 98 -15.94 -13.75 0.49
C LEU A 98 -17.11 -13.86 -0.48
N SER A 99 -17.90 -14.91 -0.31
CA SER A 99 -19.10 -15.13 -1.14
C SER A 99 -20.18 -14.07 -0.85
N ALA A 100 -21.14 -13.91 -1.74
CA ALA A 100 -22.29 -13.00 -1.56
C ALA A 100 -23.12 -13.28 -0.31
N ARG A 101 -22.97 -14.50 0.30
CA ARG A 101 -23.65 -14.90 1.54
C ARG A 101 -22.75 -14.71 2.77
N GLY A 102 -21.60 -14.04 2.65
CA GLY A 102 -20.65 -13.83 3.76
C GLY A 102 -19.82 -15.05 4.13
N ARG A 103 -19.81 -16.11 3.31
CA ARG A 103 -18.98 -17.29 3.59
C ARG A 103 -17.54 -17.04 3.12
N VAL A 104 -16.59 -17.26 4.02
CA VAL A 104 -15.16 -17.28 3.73
C VAL A 104 -14.80 -18.61 3.05
N ILE A 105 -14.12 -18.55 1.93
CA ILE A 105 -13.65 -19.68 1.12
C ILE A 105 -12.16 -19.50 0.89
N PRO A 106 -11.28 -20.32 1.50
CA PRO A 106 -9.85 -20.23 1.26
C PRO A 106 -9.53 -20.40 -0.23
N VAL A 107 -8.66 -19.56 -0.76
CA VAL A 107 -8.13 -19.61 -2.13
C VAL A 107 -6.68 -20.05 -2.10
N LEU A 108 -5.85 -19.38 -1.30
CA LEU A 108 -4.44 -19.70 -1.12
C LEU A 108 -4.06 -19.44 0.34
N THR A 109 -3.43 -20.41 0.98
CA THR A 109 -3.01 -20.35 2.37
C THR A 109 -1.54 -20.71 2.52
N GLY A 110 -0.95 -20.41 3.67
CA GLY A 110 0.45 -20.76 3.93
C GLY A 110 1.44 -19.87 3.17
N LEU A 111 1.06 -18.63 2.89
CA LEU A 111 1.97 -17.65 2.30
C LEU A 111 2.93 -17.09 3.36
N PRO A 112 4.15 -16.68 2.96
CA PRO A 112 5.12 -16.09 3.87
C PRO A 112 4.54 -14.86 4.56
N SER A 113 4.82 -14.75 5.84
CA SER A 113 4.45 -13.62 6.68
C SER A 113 5.52 -13.39 7.73
N VAL A 114 5.76 -12.16 8.12
CA VAL A 114 6.69 -11.79 9.19
C VAL A 114 6.07 -10.66 10.02
N ILE A 115 6.22 -10.74 11.33
CA ILE A 115 5.82 -9.67 12.25
C ILE A 115 7.06 -8.99 12.83
N GLU A 116 7.04 -7.67 12.87
CA GLU A 116 7.97 -6.87 13.66
C GLU A 116 7.37 -6.67 15.06
N GLU A 117 7.97 -7.31 16.07
CA GLU A 117 7.35 -7.50 17.38
C GLU A 117 7.12 -6.19 18.18
N ASN A 118 8.02 -5.22 18.09
CA ASN A 118 7.92 -3.99 18.89
C ASN A 118 6.81 -3.04 18.43
N ILE A 119 6.44 -3.09 17.16
CA ILE A 119 5.40 -2.23 16.57
C ILE A 119 4.18 -3.01 16.08
N GLN A 120 4.23 -4.34 16.16
CA GLN A 120 3.16 -5.24 15.71
C GLN A 120 2.80 -5.05 14.22
N GLU A 121 3.75 -4.61 13.40
CA GLU A 121 3.57 -4.51 11.95
C GLU A 121 3.82 -5.85 11.27
N VAL A 122 2.93 -6.21 10.34
CA VAL A 122 3.01 -7.46 9.59
C VAL A 122 3.30 -7.17 8.12
N THR A 123 4.31 -7.88 7.59
CA THR A 123 4.67 -7.92 6.17
C THR A 123 4.35 -9.32 5.62
N GLY A 124 3.78 -9.40 4.43
CA GLY A 124 3.36 -10.67 3.83
C GLY A 124 2.75 -10.48 2.44
N PRO A 125 1.75 -11.27 2.05
CA PRO A 125 0.99 -11.01 0.83
C PRO A 125 0.34 -9.63 0.88
N SER A 126 0.56 -8.82 -0.17
CA SER A 126 -0.01 -7.47 -0.24
C SER A 126 -1.13 -7.36 -1.26
N ALA A 127 -0.98 -7.95 -2.44
CA ALA A 127 -2.04 -7.92 -3.45
C ALA A 127 -2.18 -9.23 -4.22
N THR A 128 -3.37 -9.45 -4.79
CA THR A 128 -3.62 -10.50 -5.75
C THR A 128 -4.36 -9.96 -6.97
N ALA A 129 -4.05 -10.50 -8.15
CA ALA A 129 -4.73 -10.18 -9.40
C ALA A 129 -4.96 -11.45 -10.24
N TYR A 130 -5.98 -11.41 -11.07
CA TYR A 130 -6.34 -12.51 -11.97
C TYR A 130 -6.31 -12.05 -13.43
N GLY A 131 -5.63 -12.78 -14.28
CA GLY A 131 -5.55 -12.48 -15.71
C GLY A 131 -4.79 -13.57 -16.47
N HIS A 132 -4.97 -13.63 -17.78
CA HIS A 132 -4.18 -14.50 -18.68
C HIS A 132 -4.16 -15.99 -18.27
N GLY A 133 -5.20 -16.47 -17.55
CA GLY A 133 -5.26 -17.84 -17.02
C GLY A 133 -4.33 -18.10 -15.83
N GLN A 134 -3.84 -17.04 -15.20
CA GLN A 134 -2.97 -17.08 -14.05
C GLN A 134 -3.55 -16.25 -12.89
N GLU A 135 -3.07 -16.53 -11.70
CA GLU A 135 -3.18 -15.68 -10.52
C GLU A 135 -1.79 -15.09 -10.22
N ALA A 136 -1.72 -13.81 -9.94
CA ALA A 136 -0.51 -13.12 -9.52
C ALA A 136 -0.66 -12.67 -8.07
N VAL A 137 0.35 -12.91 -7.24
CA VAL A 137 0.37 -12.52 -5.82
C VAL A 137 1.69 -11.82 -5.51
N THR A 138 1.64 -10.58 -5.04
CA THR A 138 2.81 -9.88 -4.51
C THR A 138 3.04 -10.27 -3.05
N ILE A 139 4.30 -10.49 -2.70
CA ILE A 139 4.76 -10.64 -1.33
C ILE A 139 5.66 -9.46 -1.03
N ASP A 140 5.25 -8.63 -0.12
CA ASP A 140 6.00 -7.45 0.36
C ASP A 140 7.42 -7.82 0.80
N ASP A 141 8.29 -6.85 0.91
CA ASP A 141 9.60 -7.02 1.56
C ASP A 141 9.86 -5.90 2.56
N PHE A 142 10.92 -6.06 3.29
CA PHE A 142 11.50 -5.08 4.18
C PHE A 142 13.00 -5.37 4.32
N LEU A 143 13.80 -4.32 4.54
CA LEU A 143 15.25 -4.45 4.70
C LEU A 143 15.92 -5.24 3.55
N VAL A 144 15.58 -4.89 2.31
CA VAL A 144 16.22 -5.47 1.12
C VAL A 144 17.72 -5.20 1.13
N THR A 145 18.50 -6.22 0.82
CA THR A 145 19.94 -6.09 0.67
C THR A 145 20.30 -5.78 -0.78
N LYS A 146 21.52 -5.27 -1.00
CA LYS A 146 22.06 -5.02 -2.35
C LYS A 146 22.08 -6.24 -3.27
N ASP A 147 21.93 -7.44 -2.72
CA ASP A 147 21.88 -8.69 -3.48
C ASP A 147 20.43 -9.11 -3.82
N GLY A 148 19.45 -8.26 -3.51
CA GLY A 148 18.05 -8.49 -3.82
C GLY A 148 17.39 -9.57 -2.97
N GLY A 149 17.81 -9.72 -1.73
CA GLY A 149 17.22 -10.64 -0.76
C GLY A 149 17.09 -9.96 0.60
N ASN A 150 16.56 -10.67 1.56
CA ASN A 150 16.49 -10.26 2.96
C ASN A 150 17.47 -11.09 3.79
N SER A 151 18.64 -10.56 4.10
CA SER A 151 19.69 -11.28 4.83
C SER A 151 19.41 -11.44 6.32
N LEU A 152 18.42 -10.71 6.85
CA LEU A 152 18.03 -10.79 8.25
C LEU A 152 17.25 -12.07 8.55
N LEU A 153 16.36 -12.48 7.64
CA LEU A 153 15.44 -13.58 7.88
C LEU A 153 16.09 -14.95 7.62
N PRO A 154 15.69 -16.00 8.36
CA PRO A 154 16.15 -17.35 8.10
C PRO A 154 15.60 -17.90 6.78
N GLN A 155 16.30 -18.86 6.18
CA GLN A 155 15.77 -19.61 5.04
C GLN A 155 14.59 -20.52 5.47
N PRO A 156 13.54 -20.68 4.63
CA PRO A 156 13.41 -20.17 3.24
C PRO A 156 12.84 -18.74 3.14
N PHE A 157 12.59 -18.07 4.24
CA PHE A 157 11.92 -16.77 4.26
C PHE A 157 12.75 -15.66 3.62
N ALA A 158 14.07 -15.70 3.77
CA ALA A 158 14.97 -14.69 3.17
C ALA A 158 14.80 -14.49 1.65
N SER A 159 14.32 -15.50 0.93
CA SER A 159 14.08 -15.46 -0.51
C SER A 159 12.59 -15.44 -0.90
N ALA A 160 11.71 -15.38 0.10
CA ALA A 160 10.26 -15.45 -0.13
C ALA A 160 9.60 -14.07 -0.27
N PHE A 161 10.24 -13.04 0.27
CA PHE A 161 9.79 -11.66 0.26
C PHE A 161 10.36 -10.89 -0.95
N GLY A 162 9.79 -9.74 -1.27
CA GLY A 162 10.16 -8.95 -2.45
C GLY A 162 9.87 -9.67 -3.76
N THR A 163 8.80 -10.47 -3.83
CA THR A 163 8.52 -11.36 -4.96
C THR A 163 7.13 -11.18 -5.54
N LEU A 164 7.01 -11.48 -6.85
CA LEU A 164 5.74 -11.76 -7.49
C LEU A 164 5.61 -13.27 -7.73
N ARG A 165 4.52 -13.85 -7.28
CA ARG A 165 4.20 -15.27 -7.51
C ARG A 165 3.15 -15.39 -8.60
N LEU A 166 3.47 -16.11 -9.69
CA LEU A 166 2.56 -16.42 -10.79
C LEU A 166 2.11 -17.86 -10.66
N LEU A 167 0.80 -18.06 -10.43
CA LEU A 167 0.20 -19.37 -10.20
C LEU A 167 -0.65 -19.76 -11.41
N SER A 168 -0.41 -20.94 -11.98
CA SER A 168 -1.19 -21.50 -13.10
C SER A 168 -1.08 -23.00 -13.13
N GLY A 169 -2.22 -23.71 -13.29
CA GLY A 169 -2.26 -25.17 -13.44
C GLY A 169 -1.57 -25.92 -12.30
N GLY A 170 -1.68 -25.44 -11.06
CA GLY A 170 -1.04 -26.05 -9.88
C GLY A 170 0.48 -25.83 -9.78
N LYS A 171 1.04 -24.98 -10.62
CA LYS A 171 2.47 -24.58 -10.59
C LYS A 171 2.59 -23.14 -10.13
N THR A 172 3.65 -22.85 -9.38
CA THR A 172 4.03 -21.50 -8.97
C THR A 172 5.38 -21.14 -9.58
N ARG A 173 5.44 -20.00 -10.26
CA ARG A 173 6.68 -19.32 -10.64
C ARG A 173 6.90 -18.17 -9.68
N VAL A 174 8.07 -18.09 -9.09
CA VAL A 174 8.50 -16.96 -8.25
C VAL A 174 9.39 -16.05 -9.09
N VAL A 175 9.05 -14.77 -9.14
CA VAL A 175 9.82 -13.71 -9.77
C VAL A 175 10.37 -12.82 -8.66
N ASN A 176 11.67 -12.74 -8.53
CA ASN A 176 12.34 -11.93 -7.50
C ASN A 176 12.44 -10.46 -7.98
N LEU A 177 11.55 -9.60 -7.49
CA LEU A 177 11.51 -8.19 -7.83
C LEU A 177 12.56 -7.40 -7.04
N ALA A 178 12.88 -7.82 -5.81
CA ALA A 178 13.96 -7.24 -5.03
C ALA A 178 15.32 -7.40 -5.73
N ALA A 179 15.57 -8.52 -6.40
CA ALA A 179 16.77 -8.69 -7.23
C ALA A 179 16.80 -7.75 -8.44
N PHE A 180 15.62 -7.45 -9.03
CA PHE A 180 15.53 -6.47 -10.10
C PHE A 180 15.82 -5.06 -9.58
N ALA A 181 15.24 -4.66 -8.45
CA ALA A 181 15.53 -3.37 -7.80
C ALA A 181 17.01 -3.22 -7.45
N ALA A 182 17.64 -4.26 -6.91
CA ALA A 182 19.08 -4.27 -6.60
C ALA A 182 19.96 -4.08 -7.84
N ALA A 183 19.54 -4.66 -8.99
CA ALA A 183 20.23 -4.49 -10.26
C ALA A 183 19.98 -3.12 -10.93
N HIS A 184 18.93 -2.42 -10.51
CA HIS A 184 18.49 -1.12 -11.05
C HIS A 184 18.31 -0.11 -9.91
N PRO A 185 19.36 0.26 -9.18
CA PRO A 185 19.26 1.11 -8.01
C PRO A 185 18.59 2.45 -8.32
N GLN A 186 17.95 3.02 -7.32
CA GLN A 186 17.29 4.30 -7.42
C GLN A 186 18.28 5.43 -7.66
N SER A 187 17.87 6.42 -8.43
CA SER A 187 18.61 7.68 -8.58
C SER A 187 18.36 8.59 -7.36
N ALA A 188 19.22 9.56 -7.13
CA ALA A 188 19.04 10.56 -6.09
C ALA A 188 17.70 11.31 -6.20
N SER A 189 17.15 11.48 -7.41
CA SER A 189 15.85 12.15 -7.62
C SER A 189 14.64 11.31 -7.23
N SER A 190 14.81 10.00 -6.97
CA SER A 190 13.72 9.13 -6.52
C SER A 190 13.94 8.62 -5.09
N LEU A 191 15.20 8.53 -4.66
CA LEU A 191 15.56 8.02 -3.34
C LEU A 191 15.08 8.93 -2.19
N GLY A 192 14.99 10.24 -2.43
CA GLY A 192 14.73 11.19 -1.34
C GLY A 192 15.97 11.47 -0.49
N ASP A 193 15.79 12.18 0.61
CA ASP A 193 16.86 12.56 1.54
C ASP A 193 16.57 12.20 3.00
N ILE A 194 15.61 11.31 3.23
CA ILE A 194 15.31 10.75 4.55
C ILE A 194 16.41 9.73 4.92
N PRO A 195 17.07 9.88 6.09
CA PRO A 195 18.11 8.96 6.51
C PRO A 195 17.62 7.51 6.63
N GLY A 196 18.45 6.58 6.16
CA GLY A 196 18.17 5.14 6.26
C GLY A 196 17.57 4.50 5.01
N GLU A 197 17.20 5.31 4.01
CA GLU A 197 16.69 4.80 2.74
C GLU A 197 17.77 4.12 1.90
N ALA A 198 17.45 2.99 1.30
CA ALA A 198 18.38 2.21 0.49
C ALA A 198 18.08 2.36 -1.01
N PRO A 199 19.10 2.59 -1.86
CA PRO A 199 18.87 2.79 -3.30
C PRO A 199 18.41 1.55 -4.04
N TYR A 200 18.42 0.40 -3.39
CA TYR A 200 18.01 -0.90 -3.92
C TYR A 200 16.79 -1.50 -3.19
N ASP A 201 16.06 -0.68 -2.44
CA ASP A 201 14.86 -1.15 -1.75
C ASP A 201 13.76 -1.60 -2.72
N SER A 202 12.94 -2.54 -2.29
CA SER A 202 11.82 -3.09 -3.07
C SER A 202 10.70 -3.51 -2.12
N ASP A 203 9.50 -3.13 -2.47
CA ASP A 203 8.31 -3.49 -1.73
C ASP A 203 7.12 -3.60 -2.71
N PRO A 204 6.98 -4.74 -3.40
CA PRO A 204 5.95 -4.93 -4.41
C PRO A 204 4.56 -4.98 -3.77
N TYR A 205 3.91 -3.83 -3.69
CA TYR A 205 2.70 -3.61 -2.91
C TYR A 205 1.41 -3.94 -3.64
N ASP A 206 1.28 -3.59 -4.94
CA ASP A 206 0.06 -3.82 -5.70
C ASP A 206 0.35 -4.40 -7.09
N VAL A 207 -0.63 -5.14 -7.66
CA VAL A 207 -0.50 -5.78 -8.96
C VAL A 207 -1.80 -5.77 -9.73
N VAL A 208 -1.73 -5.56 -11.04
CA VAL A 208 -2.87 -5.65 -11.96
C VAL A 208 -2.49 -6.37 -13.25
N ALA A 209 -3.43 -7.12 -13.85
CA ALA A 209 -3.24 -7.70 -15.17
C ALA A 209 -3.15 -6.59 -16.23
N TYR A 210 -2.08 -6.61 -17.04
CA TYR A 210 -1.80 -5.56 -18.01
C TYR A 210 -1.10 -6.12 -19.27
N ARG A 211 -1.66 -5.88 -20.46
CA ARG A 211 -1.05 -6.17 -21.79
C ARG A 211 -0.42 -7.56 -21.94
N GLY A 212 -1.09 -8.62 -21.46
CA GLY A 212 -0.59 -9.99 -21.54
C GLY A 212 0.39 -10.39 -20.44
N GLY A 213 0.61 -9.52 -19.46
CA GLY A 213 1.40 -9.75 -18.26
C GLY A 213 0.83 -8.98 -17.08
N TRP A 214 1.69 -8.41 -16.26
CA TRP A 214 1.34 -7.81 -14.98
C TRP A 214 2.02 -6.45 -14.84
N ALA A 215 1.31 -5.46 -14.33
CA ALA A 215 1.92 -4.24 -13.83
C ALA A 215 1.97 -4.33 -12.30
N VAL A 216 3.12 -4.04 -11.72
CA VAL A 216 3.38 -4.10 -10.27
C VAL A 216 3.81 -2.73 -9.79
N ALA A 217 3.15 -2.17 -8.79
CA ALA A 217 3.62 -1.00 -8.06
C ALA A 217 4.61 -1.46 -6.98
N ASP A 218 5.86 -1.02 -7.09
CA ASP A 218 6.91 -1.32 -6.12
C ASP A 218 7.18 -0.08 -5.27
N ALA A 219 6.66 -0.10 -4.06
CA ALA A 219 6.67 1.05 -3.18
C ALA A 219 8.06 1.37 -2.63
N GLY A 220 8.89 0.36 -2.39
CA GLY A 220 10.28 0.54 -1.95
C GLY A 220 11.17 1.07 -3.08
N ALA A 221 10.98 0.58 -4.31
CA ALA A 221 11.78 1.00 -5.46
C ALA A 221 11.30 2.33 -6.09
N ASN A 222 10.19 2.89 -5.64
CA ASN A 222 9.56 4.09 -6.20
C ASN A 222 9.22 3.96 -7.68
N ASP A 223 8.83 2.76 -8.13
CA ASP A 223 8.57 2.52 -9.54
C ASP A 223 7.32 1.66 -9.82
N VAL A 224 7.00 1.53 -11.09
CA VAL A 224 6.05 0.54 -11.58
C VAL A 224 6.72 -0.35 -12.61
N LEU A 225 6.61 -1.65 -12.42
CA LEU A 225 7.24 -2.69 -13.22
C LEU A 225 6.23 -3.35 -14.14
N TYR A 226 6.70 -3.85 -15.29
CA TYR A 226 6.00 -4.84 -16.09
C TYR A 226 6.65 -6.20 -15.90
N VAL A 227 5.85 -7.20 -15.60
CA VAL A 227 6.28 -8.59 -15.52
C VAL A 227 5.51 -9.39 -16.56
N SER A 228 6.21 -10.03 -17.50
CA SER A 228 5.57 -10.88 -18.49
C SER A 228 4.97 -12.13 -17.85
N ASP A 229 4.09 -12.85 -18.57
CA ASP A 229 3.54 -14.14 -18.16
C ASP A 229 4.63 -15.22 -17.94
N THR A 230 5.80 -15.02 -18.54
CA THR A 230 6.98 -15.88 -18.37
C THR A 230 7.92 -15.39 -17.25
N GLY A 231 7.61 -14.30 -16.56
CA GLY A 231 8.37 -13.78 -15.43
C GLY A 231 9.55 -12.87 -15.81
N GLN A 232 9.61 -12.34 -17.04
CA GLN A 232 10.58 -11.32 -17.42
C GLN A 232 10.15 -9.96 -16.87
N VAL A 233 11.06 -9.26 -16.18
CA VAL A 233 10.81 -7.97 -15.54
C VAL A 233 11.39 -6.83 -16.37
N SER A 234 10.65 -5.74 -16.48
CA SER A 234 11.11 -4.46 -17.04
C SER A 234 10.45 -3.29 -16.32
N MET A 235 11.14 -2.17 -16.25
CA MET A 235 10.61 -0.95 -15.63
C MET A 235 9.70 -0.22 -16.62
N LEU A 236 8.50 0.18 -16.17
CA LEU A 236 7.58 1.03 -16.94
C LEU A 236 7.78 2.51 -16.63
N ALA A 237 7.95 2.85 -15.37
CA ALA A 237 8.22 4.21 -14.92
C ALA A 237 8.83 4.19 -13.51
N ARG A 238 9.61 5.23 -13.17
CA ARG A 238 10.06 5.53 -11.81
C ARG A 238 9.62 6.95 -11.45
N PHE A 239 9.23 7.15 -10.19
CA PHE A 239 8.65 8.39 -9.73
C PHE A 239 9.68 9.17 -8.90
N PRO A 240 9.76 10.51 -9.08
CA PRO A 240 10.69 11.34 -8.31
C PRO A 240 10.19 11.56 -6.89
N ALA A 241 11.12 11.78 -5.97
CA ALA A 241 10.83 12.39 -4.68
C ALA A 241 10.29 13.82 -4.86
N VAL A 242 9.60 14.33 -3.86
CA VAL A 242 8.99 15.67 -3.88
C VAL A 242 9.27 16.39 -2.58
N ALA A 243 9.58 17.69 -2.68
CA ALA A 243 9.84 18.54 -1.51
C ALA A 243 8.61 18.65 -0.59
N GLU A 244 8.79 18.33 0.68
CA GLU A 244 7.79 18.45 1.74
C GLU A 244 8.41 19.08 3.01
N GLN A 245 7.57 19.60 3.91
CA GLN A 245 8.03 20.25 5.14
C GLN A 245 8.05 19.25 6.31
N LEU A 246 9.23 18.91 6.79
CA LEU A 246 9.39 18.08 7.97
C LEU A 246 9.38 18.99 9.21
N PRO A 247 8.43 18.83 10.16
CA PRO A 247 8.34 19.65 11.36
C PRO A 247 9.56 19.51 12.26
N ALA A 248 9.82 20.54 13.08
CA ALA A 248 10.86 20.47 14.12
C ALA A 248 10.61 19.29 15.07
N GLY A 249 11.69 18.63 15.48
CA GLY A 249 11.68 17.48 16.40
C GLY A 249 11.55 16.12 15.69
N VAL A 250 11.07 16.08 14.45
CA VAL A 250 11.02 14.85 13.65
C VAL A 250 12.44 14.56 13.14
N LEU A 251 12.89 13.30 13.22
CA LEU A 251 14.27 12.91 12.88
C LEU A 251 15.36 13.68 13.69
N GLY A 252 15.00 14.29 14.82
CA GLY A 252 15.94 15.04 15.66
C GLY A 252 16.32 16.43 15.14
N ASN A 253 15.71 16.93 14.07
CA ASN A 253 15.97 18.28 13.57
C ASN A 253 15.38 19.35 14.53
N PRO A 254 16.15 20.39 14.93
CA PRO A 254 15.70 21.38 15.89
C PRO A 254 14.72 22.42 15.34
N THR A 255 14.66 22.56 14.03
CA THR A 255 13.80 23.50 13.28
C THR A 255 13.12 22.79 12.13
N PRO A 256 11.98 23.27 11.60
CA PRO A 256 11.42 22.71 10.37
C PRO A 256 12.44 22.75 9.23
N ILE A 257 12.50 21.67 8.46
CA ILE A 257 13.36 21.53 7.28
C ILE A 257 12.53 21.09 6.07
N THR A 258 13.01 21.42 4.87
CA THR A 258 12.47 20.81 3.66
C THR A 258 13.20 19.51 3.39
N VAL A 259 12.46 18.45 3.12
CA VAL A 259 12.98 17.13 2.73
C VAL A 259 12.43 16.73 1.37
N GLU A 260 13.16 15.92 0.64
CA GLU A 260 12.70 15.28 -0.58
C GLU A 260 12.04 13.94 -0.19
N ALA A 261 10.72 13.94 -0.02
CA ALA A 261 9.95 12.76 0.36
C ALA A 261 9.77 11.81 -0.82
N GLN A 262 10.00 10.52 -0.63
CA GLN A 262 9.87 9.48 -1.65
C GLN A 262 8.45 9.38 -2.21
N ALA A 263 8.33 8.82 -3.42
CA ALA A 263 7.05 8.67 -4.11
C ALA A 263 6.14 7.62 -3.46
N VAL A 264 6.68 6.45 -3.16
CA VAL A 264 6.00 5.30 -2.52
C VAL A 264 4.70 4.91 -3.26
N PRO A 265 4.79 4.33 -4.47
CA PRO A 265 3.63 3.86 -5.21
C PRO A 265 2.99 2.64 -4.52
N THR A 266 1.79 2.80 -4.01
CA THR A 266 1.03 1.77 -3.25
C THR A 266 -0.14 1.20 -4.02
N SER A 267 -0.44 1.70 -5.20
CA SER A 267 -1.57 1.17 -5.97
C SER A 267 -1.40 1.38 -7.46
N VAL A 268 -1.90 0.42 -8.25
CA VAL A 268 -1.92 0.49 -9.70
C VAL A 268 -3.24 -0.01 -10.27
N ALA A 269 -3.84 0.75 -11.18
CA ALA A 269 -5.08 0.38 -11.86
C ALA A 269 -4.99 0.65 -13.36
N VAL A 270 -5.68 -0.16 -14.16
CA VAL A 270 -5.87 0.12 -15.59
C VAL A 270 -7.05 1.07 -15.75
N GLY A 271 -6.80 2.24 -16.33
CA GLY A 271 -7.83 3.23 -16.60
C GLY A 271 -8.72 2.88 -17.80
N PRO A 272 -9.82 3.62 -17.97
CA PRO A 272 -10.75 3.41 -19.09
C PRO A 272 -10.12 3.68 -20.47
N ASP A 273 -9.01 4.38 -20.52
CA ASP A 273 -8.21 4.67 -21.73
C ASP A 273 -7.09 3.65 -21.97
N GLY A 274 -7.00 2.60 -21.12
CA GLY A 274 -5.98 1.55 -21.21
C GLY A 274 -4.59 1.95 -20.73
N ALA A 275 -4.40 3.15 -20.19
CA ALA A 275 -3.20 3.55 -19.48
C ALA A 275 -3.19 3.00 -18.05
N LEU A 276 -2.02 2.93 -17.42
CA LEU A 276 -1.92 2.68 -15.99
C LEU A 276 -2.08 3.98 -15.21
N TYR A 277 -2.73 3.88 -14.07
CA TYR A 277 -2.82 4.92 -13.06
C TYR A 277 -2.18 4.40 -11.79
N VAL A 278 -1.31 5.21 -11.18
CA VAL A 278 -0.50 4.81 -10.03
C VAL A 278 -0.71 5.81 -8.91
N GLY A 279 -1.26 5.35 -7.81
CA GLY A 279 -1.47 6.14 -6.60
C GLY A 279 -0.25 6.06 -5.69
N LEU A 280 0.12 7.20 -5.11
CA LEU A 280 1.27 7.34 -4.24
C LEU A 280 0.86 7.56 -2.79
N LEU A 281 1.42 6.79 -1.86
CA LEU A 281 1.30 7.05 -0.43
C LEU A 281 2.08 8.32 -0.04
N ARG A 282 3.24 8.50 -0.59
CA ARG A 282 4.31 9.43 -0.24
C ARG A 282 5.08 8.98 1.00
N GLY A 283 6.37 9.22 0.97
CA GLY A 283 7.26 9.08 2.11
C GLY A 283 6.99 10.15 3.18
N LEU A 284 7.71 10.04 4.28
CA LEU A 284 7.62 10.99 5.39
C LEU A 284 7.93 12.43 4.94
N PRO A 285 7.15 13.44 5.33
CA PRO A 285 6.01 13.43 6.26
C PRO A 285 4.67 13.05 5.65
N SER A 286 4.56 12.91 4.32
CA SER A 286 3.31 12.72 3.58
C SER A 286 2.27 13.79 3.97
N ASP A 287 2.66 15.06 3.81
CA ASP A 287 1.81 16.18 4.19
C ASP A 287 0.43 16.12 3.48
N PRO A 288 -0.64 16.59 4.13
CA PRO A 288 -1.96 16.63 3.52
C PRO A 288 -1.95 17.33 2.16
N GLY A 289 -2.51 16.64 1.13
CA GLY A 289 -2.61 17.16 -0.23
C GLY A 289 -1.36 16.96 -1.10
N THR A 290 -0.31 16.29 -0.60
CA THR A 290 0.94 16.08 -1.36
C THR A 290 0.99 14.75 -2.12
N SER A 291 0.03 13.85 -1.90
CA SER A 291 -0.08 12.61 -2.66
C SER A 291 -0.64 12.85 -4.06
N TYR A 292 -0.16 12.06 -5.03
CA TYR A 292 -0.52 12.19 -6.43
C TYR A 292 -1.03 10.87 -7.00
N VAL A 293 -1.79 10.97 -8.09
CA VAL A 293 -2.01 9.86 -9.01
C VAL A 293 -1.28 10.20 -10.31
N TYR A 294 -0.36 9.32 -10.73
CA TYR A 294 0.30 9.40 -12.02
C TYR A 294 -0.45 8.59 -13.07
N ARG A 295 -0.46 9.09 -14.30
CA ARG A 295 -0.84 8.34 -15.50
C ARG A 295 0.43 7.90 -16.21
N VAL A 296 0.55 6.58 -16.47
CA VAL A 296 1.70 5.94 -17.07
C VAL A 296 1.30 5.27 -18.38
N VAL A 297 1.98 5.63 -19.44
CA VAL A 297 1.87 5.00 -20.77
C VAL A 297 3.24 4.45 -21.12
N PRO A 298 3.39 3.15 -21.42
CA PRO A 298 4.69 2.58 -21.74
C PRO A 298 5.40 3.32 -22.87
N GLY A 299 6.67 3.64 -22.66
CA GLY A 299 7.49 4.39 -23.61
C GLY A 299 7.33 5.92 -23.54
N HIS A 300 6.58 6.43 -22.58
CA HIS A 300 6.44 7.86 -22.29
C HIS A 300 6.74 8.15 -20.82
N ASP A 301 7.18 9.36 -20.53
CA ASP A 301 7.37 9.79 -19.15
C ASP A 301 6.03 9.78 -18.38
N PRO A 302 6.03 9.39 -17.09
CA PRO A 302 4.85 9.45 -16.27
C PRO A 302 4.39 10.89 -16.06
N VAL A 303 3.09 11.13 -16.15
CA VAL A 303 2.52 12.47 -15.93
C VAL A 303 1.61 12.48 -14.72
N ILE A 304 1.70 13.51 -13.88
CA ILE A 304 0.79 13.70 -12.77
C ILE A 304 -0.61 13.94 -13.34
N TRP A 305 -1.53 13.03 -13.04
CA TRP A 305 -2.91 13.10 -13.49
C TRP A 305 -3.83 13.74 -12.45
N ALA A 306 -3.62 13.48 -11.14
CA ALA A 306 -4.35 14.12 -10.06
C ALA A 306 -3.41 14.56 -8.94
N ARG A 307 -3.80 15.64 -8.24
CA ARG A 307 -3.11 16.24 -7.10
C ARG A 307 -4.11 16.48 -5.97
N GLY A 308 -3.60 16.79 -4.77
CA GLY A 308 -4.43 17.18 -3.64
C GLY A 308 -5.04 16.00 -2.89
N LEU A 309 -4.45 14.81 -3.03
CA LEU A 309 -4.76 13.63 -2.22
C LEU A 309 -3.78 13.54 -1.03
N THR A 310 -4.10 12.68 -0.06
CA THR A 310 -3.28 12.46 1.12
C THR A 310 -3.07 10.98 1.36
N SER A 311 -1.82 10.54 1.49
CA SER A 311 -1.48 9.15 1.86
C SER A 311 -2.33 8.10 1.13
N VAL A 312 -2.33 8.12 -0.21
CA VAL A 312 -3.13 7.19 -1.03
C VAL A 312 -2.63 5.75 -0.84
N THR A 313 -3.55 4.81 -0.63
CA THR A 313 -3.24 3.39 -0.43
C THR A 313 -3.83 2.48 -1.49
N ALA A 314 -5.00 2.80 -2.01
CA ALA A 314 -5.60 2.06 -3.10
C ALA A 314 -6.36 2.98 -4.05
N ILE A 315 -6.42 2.60 -5.33
CA ILE A 315 -7.22 3.27 -6.35
C ILE A 315 -8.04 2.27 -7.16
N ALA A 316 -9.23 2.68 -7.59
CA ALA A 316 -10.07 1.89 -8.49
C ALA A 316 -10.94 2.81 -9.34
N PHE A 317 -11.24 2.40 -10.58
CA PHE A 317 -12.18 3.11 -11.44
C PHE A 317 -13.61 2.59 -11.26
N ASP A 318 -14.57 3.50 -11.20
CA ASP A 318 -15.98 3.14 -11.29
C ASP A 318 -16.44 3.00 -12.76
N ARG A 319 -17.70 2.61 -12.96
CA ARG A 319 -18.29 2.44 -14.30
C ARG A 319 -18.37 3.72 -15.13
N GLN A 320 -18.35 4.87 -14.49
CA GLN A 320 -18.36 6.18 -15.15
C GLN A 320 -16.94 6.64 -15.51
N GLY A 321 -15.92 5.84 -15.22
CA GLY A 321 -14.53 6.18 -15.43
C GLY A 321 -14.01 7.22 -14.44
N ARG A 322 -14.69 7.41 -13.29
CA ARG A 322 -14.20 8.23 -12.19
C ARG A 322 -13.29 7.37 -11.31
N LEU A 323 -12.19 7.94 -10.86
CA LEU A 323 -11.29 7.25 -9.96
C LEU A 323 -11.77 7.43 -8.52
N LEU A 324 -11.84 6.35 -7.77
CA LEU A 324 -11.95 6.34 -6.31
C LEU A 324 -10.58 6.02 -5.72
N ALA A 325 -10.25 6.64 -4.60
CA ALA A 325 -9.04 6.36 -3.85
C ALA A 325 -9.33 6.29 -2.35
N THR A 326 -8.59 5.45 -1.65
CA THR A 326 -8.52 5.45 -0.18
C THR A 326 -7.33 6.28 0.26
N GLU A 327 -7.55 7.10 1.29
CA GLU A 327 -6.52 7.85 2.00
C GLU A 327 -6.31 7.21 3.37
N PHE A 328 -5.09 6.73 3.64
CA PHE A 328 -4.77 6.01 4.87
C PHE A 328 -5.01 6.83 6.12
N ASN A 329 -4.58 8.08 6.08
CA ASN A 329 -4.71 9.06 7.16
C ASN A 329 -4.82 10.46 6.54
N THR A 330 -5.92 11.15 6.78
CA THR A 330 -6.18 12.48 6.20
C THR A 330 -5.28 13.58 6.74
N GLY A 331 -4.57 13.33 7.82
CA GLY A 331 -3.60 14.26 8.41
C GLY A 331 -2.14 14.00 7.98
N GLY A 332 -1.90 13.03 7.09
CA GLY A 332 -0.56 12.58 6.70
C GLY A 332 0.06 11.59 7.70
N LEU A 333 1.27 11.11 7.41
CA LEU A 333 1.89 10.04 8.21
C LEU A 333 2.33 10.47 9.62
N LEU A 334 2.53 11.77 9.85
CA LEU A 334 2.84 12.31 11.17
C LEU A 334 1.61 12.54 12.05
N ALA A 335 0.41 12.39 11.51
CA ALA A 335 -0.80 12.56 12.30
C ALA A 335 -1.02 11.37 13.25
N PRO A 336 -1.72 11.59 14.38
CA PRO A 336 -2.04 10.50 15.30
C PRO A 336 -2.71 9.32 14.61
N PRO A 337 -2.47 8.07 15.03
CA PRO A 337 -3.13 6.87 14.46
C PRO A 337 -4.67 6.89 14.53
N THR A 338 -5.20 7.69 15.44
CA THR A 338 -6.65 7.94 15.60
C THR A 338 -7.24 8.89 14.58
N THR A 339 -6.41 9.50 13.72
CA THR A 339 -6.89 10.36 12.63
C THR A 339 -7.56 9.48 11.57
N PRO A 340 -8.81 9.77 11.18
CA PRO A 340 -9.50 8.94 10.22
C PRO A 340 -8.84 8.97 8.83
N GLY A 341 -8.96 7.87 8.14
CA GLY A 341 -8.76 7.79 6.71
C GLY A 341 -9.96 8.34 5.94
N ALA A 342 -9.93 8.24 4.62
CA ALA A 342 -11.03 8.69 3.78
C ALA A 342 -11.21 7.83 2.53
N LEU A 343 -12.41 7.86 1.99
CA LEU A 343 -12.71 7.50 0.61
C LEU A 343 -12.92 8.79 -0.18
N VAL A 344 -12.12 8.98 -1.21
CA VAL A 344 -12.21 10.17 -2.07
C VAL A 344 -12.55 9.79 -3.51
N ARG A 345 -13.18 10.71 -4.23
CA ARG A 345 -13.45 10.59 -5.66
C ARG A 345 -12.66 11.64 -6.42
N VAL A 346 -11.95 11.19 -7.44
CA VAL A 346 -11.26 12.06 -8.41
C VAL A 346 -12.06 12.06 -9.71
N SER A 347 -12.45 13.22 -10.14
CA SER A 347 -13.29 13.44 -11.33
C SER A 347 -12.72 14.55 -12.21
N ASN A 348 -13.41 14.86 -13.31
CA ASN A 348 -13.02 15.93 -14.23
C ASN A 348 -11.55 15.78 -14.69
N HIS A 349 -11.20 14.56 -15.14
CA HIS A 349 -9.83 14.24 -15.62
C HIS A 349 -8.72 14.58 -14.61
N GLY A 350 -8.93 14.26 -13.33
CA GLY A 350 -7.95 14.48 -12.27
C GLY A 350 -7.99 15.86 -11.60
N GLN A 351 -8.85 16.77 -12.06
CA GLN A 351 -8.86 18.15 -11.58
C GLN A 351 -9.70 18.39 -10.32
N THR A 352 -10.58 17.45 -9.97
CA THR A 352 -11.49 17.62 -8.84
C THR A 352 -11.38 16.43 -7.90
N VAL A 353 -10.93 16.67 -6.68
CA VAL A 353 -10.94 15.70 -5.58
C VAL A 353 -12.12 16.02 -4.67
N THR A 354 -12.91 15.02 -4.33
CA THR A 354 -14.09 15.16 -3.45
C THR A 354 -14.06 14.07 -2.40
N THR A 355 -13.98 14.44 -1.14
CA THR A 355 -14.12 13.49 -0.03
C THR A 355 -15.58 13.01 0.03
N LEU A 356 -15.76 11.70 0.04
CA LEU A 356 -17.07 11.08 0.18
C LEU A 356 -17.43 10.96 1.67
N PRO A 357 -18.70 11.15 2.05
CA PRO A 357 -19.11 11.13 3.45
C PRO A 357 -19.24 9.69 3.98
N VAL A 358 -18.08 9.05 4.20
CA VAL A 358 -17.90 7.70 4.74
C VAL A 358 -17.03 7.84 6.00
N PRO A 359 -17.63 8.03 7.18
CA PRO A 359 -16.91 8.43 8.39
C PRO A 359 -16.17 7.31 9.11
N GLY A 360 -16.52 6.05 8.86
CA GLY A 360 -16.02 4.88 9.62
C GLY A 360 -14.68 4.30 9.16
N LEU A 361 -13.91 5.00 8.30
CA LEU A 361 -12.67 4.48 7.77
C LEU A 361 -11.45 4.92 8.61
N TYR A 362 -10.66 3.92 9.00
CA TYR A 362 -9.38 4.10 9.67
C TYR A 362 -8.33 3.20 9.00
N GLN A 363 -7.20 3.78 8.64
CA GLN A 363 -6.12 3.05 7.97
C GLN A 363 -6.60 2.14 6.82
N PRO A 364 -7.45 2.64 5.89
CA PRO A 364 -7.93 1.84 4.77
C PRO A 364 -6.78 1.50 3.81
N THR A 365 -6.71 0.24 3.33
CA THR A 365 -5.60 -0.25 2.49
C THR A 365 -6.05 -0.78 1.14
N GLY A 366 -7.20 -1.45 1.07
CA GLY A 366 -7.71 -2.07 -0.16
C GLY A 366 -9.02 -1.43 -0.62
N LEU A 367 -9.26 -1.45 -1.94
CA LEU A 367 -10.43 -0.86 -2.56
C LEU A 367 -10.90 -1.70 -3.74
N ALA A 368 -12.18 -2.06 -3.74
CA ALA A 368 -12.81 -2.69 -4.91
C ALA A 368 -14.17 -2.06 -5.23
N VAL A 369 -14.43 -1.79 -6.49
CA VAL A 369 -15.65 -1.16 -6.97
C VAL A 369 -16.41 -2.11 -7.88
N SER A 370 -17.65 -2.44 -7.49
CA SER A 370 -18.50 -3.32 -8.28
C SER A 370 -19.22 -2.58 -9.43
N ARG A 371 -19.69 -3.36 -10.40
CA ARG A 371 -20.40 -2.82 -11.55
C ARG A 371 -21.70 -2.05 -11.20
N ASN A 372 -22.32 -2.33 -10.07
CA ASN A 372 -23.51 -1.63 -9.57
C ASN A 372 -23.19 -0.44 -8.67
N GLY A 373 -21.91 -0.07 -8.53
CA GLY A 373 -21.48 1.06 -7.72
C GLY A 373 -21.29 0.77 -6.23
N THR A 374 -21.44 -0.49 -5.79
CA THR A 374 -21.04 -0.89 -4.44
C THR A 374 -19.52 -0.83 -4.31
N VAL A 375 -19.04 -0.22 -3.25
CA VAL A 375 -17.62 -0.12 -2.92
C VAL A 375 -17.32 -1.02 -1.72
N TYR A 376 -16.18 -1.68 -1.76
CA TYR A 376 -15.62 -2.44 -0.64
C TYR A 376 -14.26 -1.86 -0.28
N VAL A 377 -14.01 -1.72 1.01
CA VAL A 377 -12.77 -1.17 1.56
C VAL A 377 -12.22 -2.12 2.61
N SER A 378 -10.93 -2.44 2.54
CA SER A 378 -10.21 -3.02 3.68
C SER A 378 -9.94 -1.92 4.68
N ASN A 379 -10.54 -2.02 5.85
CA ASN A 379 -10.41 -1.06 6.94
C ASN A 379 -9.52 -1.64 8.04
N TYR A 380 -8.81 -0.81 8.80
CA TYR A 380 -7.78 -1.23 9.74
C TYR A 380 -6.75 -2.18 9.09
N GLY A 381 -6.26 -1.79 7.91
CA GLY A 381 -5.48 -2.67 7.06
C GLY A 381 -4.09 -3.03 7.60
N ASP A 382 -3.58 -2.34 8.61
CA ASP A 382 -2.34 -2.68 9.32
C ASP A 382 -2.59 -3.44 10.63
N SER A 383 -3.85 -3.64 11.01
CA SER A 383 -4.22 -4.32 12.25
C SER A 383 -4.36 -5.83 12.06
N THR A 384 -3.99 -6.59 13.10
CA THR A 384 -4.23 -8.04 13.16
C THR A 384 -5.47 -8.36 13.98
N SER A 385 -5.92 -9.60 13.94
CA SER A 385 -7.05 -10.09 14.76
C SER A 385 -6.80 -9.98 16.28
N ALA A 386 -5.55 -9.80 16.71
CA ALA A 386 -5.17 -9.58 18.09
C ALA A 386 -5.26 -8.10 18.53
N SER A 387 -5.44 -7.17 17.59
CA SER A 387 -5.57 -5.74 17.86
C SER A 387 -6.94 -5.43 18.50
N SER A 388 -7.04 -4.28 19.21
CA SER A 388 -8.32 -3.77 19.72
C SER A 388 -9.35 -3.52 18.61
N ASP A 389 -8.84 -3.08 17.46
CA ASP A 389 -9.60 -2.81 16.23
C ASP A 389 -9.00 -3.69 15.12
N PRO A 390 -9.46 -4.96 15.00
CA PRO A 390 -8.93 -5.90 14.02
C PRO A 390 -9.32 -5.48 12.60
N GLY A 391 -8.57 -5.94 11.62
CA GLY A 391 -8.88 -5.73 10.21
C GLY A 391 -10.31 -6.14 9.85
N GLU A 392 -10.95 -5.39 8.97
CA GLU A 392 -12.32 -5.64 8.53
C GLU A 392 -12.54 -5.26 7.08
N ILE A 393 -13.61 -5.77 6.49
CA ILE A 393 -14.10 -5.36 5.17
C ILE A 393 -15.39 -4.59 5.33
N VAL A 394 -15.38 -3.32 4.89
CA VAL A 394 -16.54 -2.43 4.88
C VAL A 394 -17.14 -2.40 3.49
N LYS A 395 -18.44 -2.69 3.40
CA LYS A 395 -19.26 -2.52 2.19
C LYS A 395 -19.98 -1.19 2.26
N ILE A 396 -19.85 -0.40 1.22
CA ILE A 396 -20.42 0.95 1.11
C ILE A 396 -21.37 0.99 -0.10
N THR A 397 -22.59 1.45 0.11
CA THR A 397 -23.61 1.61 -0.93
C THR A 397 -24.22 3.01 -0.87
N GLY A 398 -24.92 3.43 -1.93
CA GLY A 398 -25.59 4.73 -2.00
C GLY A 398 -24.63 5.91 -2.19
N LEU A 399 -23.42 5.70 -2.66
CA LEU A 399 -22.49 6.79 -3.02
C LEU A 399 -23.07 7.62 -4.18
N PRO A 400 -22.94 8.97 -4.12
CA PRO A 400 -23.51 9.89 -5.12
C PRO A 400 -22.82 9.83 -6.49
#